data_2db6cdbd5ed1c2f0c7eca6626ec5cfbc
#
_entry.id   2db6cdbd5ed1c2f0c7eca6626ec5cfbc
#
_cell.length_a   1.000
_cell.length_b   1.000
_cell.length_c   1.000
_cell.angle_alpha   90.00
_cell.angle_beta   90.00
_cell.angle_gamma   90.00
#
_symmetry.space_group_name_H-M   'P 1'
#
loop_
_entity.id
_entity.type
_entity.pdbx_description
1 polymer ?
#
loop_
_entity_poly.entity_id
_entity_poly.type
_entity_poly.pdbx_seq_one_letter_code
_entity_poly.pdbx_strand_id
1 'polypeptide(L)'
;AYAAARGADRMSSYGDWVALSDTCDVHTAKLLQREVSDGIIAPDYTEEALEVLKTKRRGTYNIVKIDPNYVPAPIEHKDVFGVTFEQGRNELKIDEAMLMQNIVTENKELTEEAKRDLLIALITLKYTQSNSVCYAKGGQAIGVGAGQQSRIHCTRLAGNKADIWFLRQHPKVLNLPFVDNIRRPDRDNTIDVYISDDYEDVLADGVWEQFFKTKPEPLTREEKKEWLATFSGVSLGSDAFFPFGDNIERAKRSGVQLSLIHISEP
;
A
#
# COMPACT_ATOMS: atom_id res chain seq x y z
N ALA A 1 -4.85 11.89 -2.03
CA ALA A 1 -5.15 10.46 -2.23
C ALA A 1 -4.00 9.74 -2.95
N TYR A 2 -3.61 10.12 -4.20
CA TYR A 2 -2.58 9.42 -5.00
C TYR A 2 -1.25 9.21 -4.26
N ALA A 3 -0.69 10.26 -3.66
CA ALA A 3 0.58 10.16 -2.93
C ALA A 3 0.50 9.19 -1.73
N ALA A 4 -0.62 9.17 -1.02
CA ALA A 4 -0.85 8.25 0.09
C ALA A 4 -0.99 6.80 -0.39
N ALA A 5 -1.75 6.55 -1.47
CA ALA A 5 -1.90 5.22 -2.05
C ALA A 5 -0.54 4.65 -2.52
N ARG A 6 0.24 5.46 -3.25
CA ARG A 6 1.58 5.05 -3.70
C ARG A 6 2.58 4.91 -2.55
N GLY A 7 2.36 5.64 -1.46
CA GLY A 7 3.19 5.62 -0.25
C GLY A 7 3.08 4.34 0.59
N ALA A 8 2.15 3.43 0.28
CA ALA A 8 1.95 2.19 1.02
C ALA A 8 3.18 1.28 0.97
N ASP A 9 3.80 1.17 -0.20
CA ASP A 9 5.04 0.42 -0.41
C ASP A 9 5.88 1.12 -1.47
N ARG A 10 7.05 1.62 -1.08
CA ARG A 10 7.92 2.40 -1.97
C ARG A 10 9.01 1.54 -2.64
N MET A 11 9.26 0.35 -2.11
CA MET A 11 10.28 -0.56 -2.66
C MET A 11 9.88 -1.00 -4.07
N SER A 12 10.73 -0.71 -5.05
CA SER A 12 10.51 -1.07 -6.46
C SER A 12 9.14 -0.65 -7.02
N SER A 13 8.61 0.49 -6.54
CA SER A 13 7.29 1.01 -6.94
C SER A 13 7.35 1.66 -8.31
N TYR A 14 7.32 0.85 -9.36
CA TYR A 14 7.33 1.28 -10.77
C TYR A 14 6.67 0.22 -11.67
N GLY A 15 6.33 0.61 -12.93
CA GLY A 15 5.65 -0.25 -13.89
C GLY A 15 4.15 -0.43 -13.59
N ASP A 16 3.59 0.45 -12.80
CA ASP A 16 2.21 0.44 -12.35
C ASP A 16 1.28 1.22 -13.29
N TRP A 17 -0.02 0.96 -13.11
CA TRP A 17 -1.10 1.78 -13.62
C TRP A 17 -1.79 2.52 -12.49
N VAL A 18 -2.10 3.79 -12.73
CA VAL A 18 -2.81 4.64 -11.77
C VAL A 18 -4.29 4.67 -12.12
N ALA A 19 -5.15 4.34 -11.17
CA ALA A 19 -6.60 4.49 -11.30
C ALA A 19 -7.10 5.58 -10.34
N LEU A 20 -7.85 6.53 -10.86
CA LEU A 20 -8.48 7.60 -10.09
C LEU A 20 -10.00 7.47 -10.11
N SER A 21 -10.64 7.77 -8.98
CA SER A 21 -12.10 7.83 -8.85
C SER A 21 -12.70 9.10 -9.43
N ASP A 22 -11.90 10.15 -9.54
CA ASP A 22 -12.32 11.50 -9.92
C ASP A 22 -11.46 12.07 -11.05
N THR A 23 -11.83 13.25 -11.52
CA THR A 23 -11.08 14.01 -12.53
C THR A 23 -9.62 14.20 -12.08
N CYS A 24 -8.69 13.84 -12.94
CA CYS A 24 -7.26 14.09 -12.71
C CYS A 24 -6.96 15.59 -12.84
N ASP A 25 -6.50 16.20 -11.76
CA ASP A 25 -6.08 17.60 -11.73
C ASP A 25 -4.58 17.76 -12.04
N VAL A 26 -4.16 19.01 -12.26
CA VAL A 26 -2.76 19.35 -12.56
C VAL A 26 -1.80 18.98 -11.41
N HIS A 27 -2.25 19.01 -10.16
CA HIS A 27 -1.41 18.67 -9.01
C HIS A 27 -1.11 17.17 -8.99
N THR A 28 -2.12 16.34 -9.21
CA THR A 28 -1.96 14.88 -9.35
C THR A 28 -1.10 14.54 -10.55
N ALA A 29 -1.31 15.19 -11.70
CA ALA A 29 -0.50 14.99 -12.89
C ALA A 29 1.00 15.34 -12.67
N LYS A 30 1.29 16.43 -11.96
CA LYS A 30 2.68 16.82 -11.61
C LYS A 30 3.34 15.83 -10.63
N LEU A 31 2.59 15.26 -9.69
CA LEU A 31 3.11 14.19 -8.83
C LEU A 31 3.45 12.96 -9.68
N LEU A 32 2.51 12.54 -10.52
CA LEU A 32 2.67 11.38 -11.39
C LEU A 32 3.80 11.54 -12.41
N GLN A 33 4.04 12.76 -12.90
CA GLN A 33 5.14 13.06 -13.84
C GLN A 33 6.50 12.63 -13.30
N ARG A 34 6.71 12.69 -11.98
CA ARG A 34 7.96 12.36 -11.31
C ARG A 34 8.10 10.87 -10.98
N GLU A 35 7.03 10.09 -11.13
CA GLU A 35 7.01 8.66 -10.83
C GLU A 35 7.21 7.83 -12.10
N VAL A 36 7.69 6.59 -11.93
CA VAL A 36 7.78 5.62 -13.02
C VAL A 36 6.47 4.82 -13.04
N SER A 37 5.61 5.11 -14.02
CA SER A 37 4.36 4.37 -14.24
C SER A 37 4.07 4.20 -15.72
N ASP A 38 3.23 3.24 -16.10
CA ASP A 38 2.98 2.86 -17.47
C ASP A 38 1.70 3.46 -18.05
N GLY A 39 0.77 3.84 -17.19
CA GLY A 39 -0.48 4.46 -17.61
C GLY A 39 -1.33 4.99 -16.48
N ILE A 40 -2.36 5.72 -16.84
CA ILE A 40 -3.39 6.25 -15.95
C ILE A 40 -4.77 6.05 -16.56
N ILE A 41 -5.74 5.72 -15.69
CA ILE A 41 -7.15 5.70 -16.01
C ILE A 41 -7.93 6.60 -15.03
N ALA A 42 -8.77 7.48 -15.55
CA ALA A 42 -9.61 8.38 -14.76
C ALA A 42 -10.93 8.69 -15.49
N PRO A 43 -11.98 9.13 -14.78
CA PRO A 43 -13.23 9.56 -15.41
C PRO A 43 -13.05 10.76 -16.32
N ASP A 44 -12.15 11.68 -15.94
CA ASP A 44 -11.82 12.86 -16.74
C ASP A 44 -10.43 13.41 -16.38
N TYR A 45 -10.01 14.44 -17.11
CA TYR A 45 -8.72 15.14 -16.95
C TYR A 45 -8.93 16.62 -17.18
N THR A 46 -8.32 17.49 -16.37
CA THR A 46 -8.26 18.92 -16.74
C THR A 46 -7.30 19.12 -17.92
N GLU A 47 -7.46 20.22 -18.66
CA GLU A 47 -6.59 20.52 -19.81
C GLU A 47 -5.12 20.60 -19.37
N GLU A 48 -4.84 21.27 -18.26
CA GLU A 48 -3.49 21.40 -17.72
C GLU A 48 -2.90 20.05 -17.26
N ALA A 49 -3.74 19.15 -16.76
CA ALA A 49 -3.31 17.80 -16.40
C ALA A 49 -2.92 17.00 -17.64
N LEU A 50 -3.71 17.07 -18.71
CA LEU A 50 -3.40 16.44 -20.00
C LEU A 50 -2.09 16.97 -20.59
N GLU A 51 -1.86 18.27 -20.55
CA GLU A 51 -0.62 18.89 -20.99
C GLU A 51 0.60 18.26 -20.31
N VAL A 52 0.54 18.13 -18.97
CA VAL A 52 1.61 17.50 -18.19
C VAL A 52 1.77 16.02 -18.54
N LEU A 53 0.67 15.26 -18.57
CA LEU A 53 0.71 13.79 -18.78
C LEU A 53 1.18 13.42 -20.20
N LYS A 54 0.81 14.19 -21.22
CA LYS A 54 1.24 13.99 -22.62
C LYS A 54 2.75 14.10 -22.80
N THR A 55 3.46 14.83 -21.94
CA THR A 55 4.94 14.92 -22.01
C THR A 55 5.63 13.69 -21.44
N LYS A 56 4.92 12.89 -20.61
CA LYS A 56 5.48 11.73 -19.93
C LYS A 56 5.85 10.63 -20.93
N ARG A 57 6.96 9.91 -20.67
CA ARG A 57 7.49 8.85 -21.54
C ARG A 57 7.69 9.32 -23.01
N ARG A 58 8.11 10.58 -23.21
CA ARG A 58 8.29 11.17 -24.54
C ARG A 58 7.03 11.13 -25.42
N GLY A 59 5.85 11.27 -24.80
CA GLY A 59 4.56 11.26 -25.47
C GLY A 59 3.93 9.88 -25.69
N THR A 60 4.50 8.81 -25.12
CA THR A 60 3.97 7.44 -25.24
C THR A 60 3.30 6.94 -23.96
N TYR A 61 3.01 7.83 -23.01
CA TYR A 61 2.30 7.46 -21.79
C TYR A 61 0.84 7.17 -22.07
N ASN A 62 0.33 6.04 -21.55
CA ASN A 62 -1.05 5.64 -21.75
C ASN A 62 -1.99 6.48 -20.86
N ILE A 63 -2.89 7.23 -21.47
CA ILE A 63 -3.91 8.04 -20.80
C ILE A 63 -5.27 7.52 -21.23
N VAL A 64 -6.01 6.92 -20.30
CA VAL A 64 -7.30 6.27 -20.58
C VAL A 64 -8.41 7.02 -19.85
N LYS A 65 -9.45 7.41 -20.59
CA LYS A 65 -10.70 7.95 -20.01
C LYS A 65 -11.71 6.82 -19.91
N ILE A 66 -12.24 6.59 -18.71
CA ILE A 66 -13.33 5.63 -18.46
C ILE A 66 -14.68 6.35 -18.41
N ASP A 67 -15.71 5.71 -18.95
CA ASP A 67 -17.08 6.18 -18.76
C ASP A 67 -17.49 5.94 -17.29
N PRO A 68 -17.77 6.99 -16.50
CA PRO A 68 -18.17 6.85 -15.11
C PRO A 68 -19.52 6.15 -14.92
N ASN A 69 -20.32 6.05 -15.98
CA ASN A 69 -21.62 5.38 -15.96
C ASN A 69 -21.53 3.90 -16.40
N TYR A 70 -20.35 3.43 -16.77
CA TYR A 70 -20.16 2.02 -17.16
C TYR A 70 -20.48 1.09 -16.00
N VAL A 71 -21.43 0.19 -16.20
CA VAL A 71 -21.78 -0.88 -15.26
C VAL A 71 -21.26 -2.19 -15.81
N PRO A 72 -20.28 -2.82 -15.17
CA PRO A 72 -19.77 -4.12 -15.62
C PRO A 72 -20.84 -5.20 -15.54
N ALA A 73 -20.73 -6.23 -16.40
CA ALA A 73 -21.61 -7.39 -16.32
C ALA A 73 -21.53 -8.07 -14.93
N PRO A 74 -22.65 -8.61 -14.40
CA PRO A 74 -22.64 -9.25 -13.09
C PRO A 74 -21.88 -10.59 -13.08
N ILE A 75 -21.67 -11.19 -14.25
CA ILE A 75 -20.95 -12.44 -14.44
C ILE A 75 -19.66 -12.16 -15.19
N GLU A 76 -18.57 -12.69 -14.68
CA GLU A 76 -17.25 -12.64 -15.28
C GLU A 76 -16.91 -13.98 -15.93
N HIS A 77 -16.30 -13.92 -17.11
CA HIS A 77 -15.79 -15.10 -17.82
C HIS A 77 -14.28 -14.98 -18.00
N LYS A 78 -13.59 -16.12 -17.83
CA LYS A 78 -12.15 -16.22 -18.06
C LYS A 78 -11.82 -17.53 -18.76
N ASP A 79 -11.28 -17.44 -19.96
CA ASP A 79 -10.81 -18.60 -20.71
C ASP A 79 -9.37 -18.96 -20.36
N VAL A 80 -9.14 -20.21 -19.95
CA VAL A 80 -7.83 -20.75 -19.60
C VAL A 80 -7.69 -22.14 -20.20
N PHE A 81 -6.77 -22.33 -21.12
CA PHE A 81 -6.49 -23.61 -21.78
C PHE A 81 -7.72 -24.31 -22.37
N GLY A 82 -8.65 -23.56 -22.95
CA GLY A 82 -9.87 -24.10 -23.55
C GLY A 82 -10.99 -24.38 -22.55
N VAL A 83 -10.86 -24.03 -21.31
CA VAL A 83 -11.90 -24.08 -20.29
C VAL A 83 -12.34 -22.65 -19.96
N THR A 84 -13.63 -22.39 -20.03
CA THR A 84 -14.21 -21.12 -19.60
C THR A 84 -14.64 -21.22 -18.13
N PHE A 85 -14.03 -20.38 -17.29
CA PHE A 85 -14.49 -20.15 -15.92
C PHE A 85 -15.56 -19.07 -15.94
N GLU A 86 -16.66 -19.33 -15.26
CA GLU A 86 -17.74 -18.39 -15.05
C GLU A 86 -17.95 -18.18 -13.55
N GLN A 87 -17.98 -16.92 -13.10
CA GLN A 87 -18.22 -16.57 -11.70
C GLN A 87 -18.98 -15.27 -11.56
N GLY A 88 -19.70 -15.11 -10.46
CA GLY A 88 -20.27 -13.82 -10.07
C GLY A 88 -19.18 -12.81 -9.77
N ARG A 89 -19.35 -11.58 -10.24
CA ARG A 89 -18.46 -10.48 -9.88
C ARG A 89 -18.60 -10.15 -8.39
N ASN A 90 -17.50 -9.81 -7.73
CA ASN A 90 -17.56 -9.33 -6.34
C ASN A 90 -18.24 -7.96 -6.26
N GLU A 91 -19.53 -7.96 -5.92
CA GLU A 91 -20.36 -6.76 -5.80
C GLU A 91 -20.50 -6.27 -4.35
N LEU A 92 -19.73 -6.84 -3.42
CA LEU A 92 -19.76 -6.45 -2.01
C LEU A 92 -19.62 -4.93 -1.88
N LYS A 93 -20.64 -4.30 -1.29
CA LYS A 93 -20.63 -2.89 -0.97
C LYS A 93 -19.93 -2.69 0.38
N ILE A 94 -18.80 -2.01 0.36
CA ILE A 94 -18.03 -1.69 1.56
C ILE A 94 -18.40 -0.27 1.98
N ASP A 95 -19.13 -0.14 3.09
CA ASP A 95 -19.56 1.12 3.67
C ASP A 95 -19.56 1.06 5.20
N GLU A 96 -19.86 2.18 5.84
CA GLU A 96 -19.92 2.27 7.31
C GLU A 96 -20.98 1.35 7.91
N ALA A 97 -22.11 1.17 7.23
CA ALA A 97 -23.18 0.29 7.71
C ALA A 97 -22.68 -1.14 7.86
N MET A 98 -21.85 -1.61 6.92
CA MET A 98 -21.21 -2.93 7.00
C MET A 98 -20.29 -3.04 8.22
N LEU A 99 -19.51 -2.01 8.55
CA LEU A 99 -18.60 -2.01 9.70
C LEU A 99 -19.36 -2.16 11.03
N MET A 100 -20.57 -1.62 11.12
CA MET A 100 -21.36 -1.55 12.34
C MET A 100 -22.28 -2.76 12.54
N GLN A 101 -22.42 -3.64 11.55
CA GLN A 101 -23.40 -4.75 11.61
C GLN A 101 -23.07 -5.81 12.66
N ASN A 102 -21.79 -6.11 12.87
CA ASN A 102 -21.39 -7.22 13.74
C ASN A 102 -20.09 -6.95 14.49
N ILE A 103 -20.13 -6.06 15.46
CA ILE A 103 -18.98 -5.80 16.34
C ILE A 103 -19.01 -6.85 17.47
N VAL A 104 -18.09 -7.80 17.41
CA VAL A 104 -18.00 -8.95 18.35
C VAL A 104 -17.09 -8.69 19.55
N THR A 105 -16.29 -7.61 19.54
CA THR A 105 -15.40 -7.22 20.63
C THR A 105 -16.17 -6.60 21.80
N GLU A 106 -15.56 -6.57 23.01
CA GLU A 106 -16.13 -5.90 24.18
C GLU A 106 -16.28 -4.40 23.95
N ASN A 107 -15.23 -3.75 23.40
CA ASN A 107 -15.33 -2.37 22.96
C ASN A 107 -16.11 -2.29 21.65
N LYS A 108 -17.22 -1.58 21.67
CA LYS A 108 -18.10 -1.35 20.51
C LYS A 108 -17.89 0.01 19.85
N GLU A 109 -17.04 0.86 20.44
CA GLU A 109 -16.82 2.20 19.94
C GLU A 109 -15.72 2.22 18.89
N LEU A 110 -16.02 2.75 17.71
CA LEU A 110 -15.08 3.02 16.63
C LEU A 110 -14.96 4.53 16.45
N THR A 111 -13.73 5.04 16.52
CA THR A 111 -13.47 6.45 16.15
C THR A 111 -13.65 6.66 14.64
N GLU A 112 -13.86 7.88 14.21
CA GLU A 112 -14.02 8.20 12.78
C GLU A 112 -12.74 7.87 11.97
N GLU A 113 -11.56 8.05 12.59
CA GLU A 113 -10.29 7.62 12.01
C GLU A 113 -10.26 6.10 11.81
N ALA A 114 -10.67 5.34 12.81
CA ALA A 114 -10.68 3.87 12.74
C ALA A 114 -11.66 3.36 11.68
N LYS A 115 -12.86 3.94 11.58
CA LYS A 115 -13.84 3.61 10.53
C LYS A 115 -13.26 3.84 9.14
N ARG A 116 -12.70 5.03 8.91
CA ARG A 116 -12.06 5.37 7.63
C ARG A 116 -10.94 4.39 7.29
N ASP A 117 -10.06 4.08 8.25
CA ASP A 117 -8.90 3.21 8.02
C ASP A 117 -9.33 1.76 7.78
N LEU A 118 -10.38 1.27 8.48
CA LEU A 118 -10.98 -0.04 8.21
C LEU A 118 -11.63 -0.12 6.82
N LEU A 119 -12.35 0.93 6.39
CA LEU A 119 -12.92 0.99 5.05
C LEU A 119 -11.83 0.93 3.98
N ILE A 120 -10.73 1.68 4.14
CA ILE A 120 -9.60 1.65 3.22
C ILE A 120 -8.96 0.26 3.18
N ALA A 121 -8.77 -0.38 4.34
CA ALA A 121 -8.25 -1.73 4.39
C ALA A 121 -9.13 -2.72 3.63
N LEU A 122 -10.45 -2.69 3.83
CA LEU A 122 -11.39 -3.58 3.14
C LEU A 122 -11.48 -3.31 1.63
N ILE A 123 -11.52 -2.03 1.21
CA ILE A 123 -11.51 -1.68 -0.21
C ILE A 123 -10.21 -2.19 -0.85
N THR A 124 -9.07 -2.04 -0.19
CA THR A 124 -7.80 -2.60 -0.66
C THR A 124 -7.88 -4.11 -0.83
N LEU A 125 -8.42 -4.82 0.17
CA LEU A 125 -8.53 -6.28 0.15
C LEU A 125 -9.52 -6.80 -0.91
N LYS A 126 -10.60 -6.06 -1.18
CA LYS A 126 -11.57 -6.41 -2.24
C LYS A 126 -10.89 -6.62 -3.59
N TYR A 127 -9.81 -5.89 -3.86
CA TYR A 127 -9.05 -5.94 -5.11
C TYR A 127 -7.69 -6.61 -4.97
N THR A 128 -7.46 -7.33 -3.87
CA THR A 128 -6.19 -7.99 -3.58
C THR A 128 -6.34 -9.51 -3.64
N GLN A 129 -5.33 -10.18 -4.19
CA GLN A 129 -5.29 -11.65 -4.28
C GLN A 129 -5.30 -12.29 -2.89
N SER A 130 -6.25 -13.17 -2.62
CA SER A 130 -6.34 -13.98 -1.39
C SER A 130 -5.17 -15.00 -1.29
N ASN A 131 -4.73 -15.42 -0.11
CA ASN A 131 -5.04 -14.83 1.20
C ASN A 131 -4.46 -13.44 1.29
N SER A 132 -5.16 -12.50 1.91
CA SER A 132 -4.67 -11.14 2.01
C SER A 132 -4.99 -10.47 3.35
N VAL A 133 -4.09 -9.57 3.77
CA VAL A 133 -4.20 -8.75 4.98
C VAL A 133 -3.72 -7.35 4.65
N CYS A 134 -4.41 -6.34 5.15
CA CYS A 134 -4.06 -4.93 4.98
C CYS A 134 -4.00 -4.21 6.33
N TYR A 135 -2.92 -3.50 6.57
CA TYR A 135 -2.77 -2.54 7.67
C TYR A 135 -3.03 -1.14 7.12
N ALA A 136 -3.84 -0.37 7.82
CA ALA A 136 -4.20 0.99 7.42
C ALA A 136 -4.05 1.96 8.59
N LYS A 137 -3.62 3.19 8.30
CA LYS A 137 -3.49 4.28 9.26
C LYS A 137 -3.55 5.63 8.55
N GLY A 138 -4.26 6.57 9.17
CA GLY A 138 -4.30 7.95 8.70
C GLY A 138 -4.87 8.13 7.30
N GLY A 139 -5.84 7.29 6.90
CA GLY A 139 -6.48 7.38 5.60
C GLY A 139 -5.71 6.73 4.45
N GLN A 140 -4.79 5.80 4.74
CA GLN A 140 -4.05 5.07 3.71
C GLN A 140 -3.72 3.64 4.14
N ALA A 141 -3.56 2.74 3.16
CA ALA A 141 -2.91 1.45 3.38
C ALA A 141 -1.42 1.68 3.64
N ILE A 142 -0.86 1.01 4.65
CA ILE A 142 0.55 1.13 5.05
C ILE A 142 1.32 -0.18 4.94
N GLY A 143 0.61 -1.29 4.74
CA GLY A 143 1.22 -2.59 4.49
C GLY A 143 0.18 -3.57 3.99
N VAL A 144 0.47 -4.23 2.88
CA VAL A 144 -0.40 -5.24 2.25
C VAL A 144 0.38 -6.52 2.08
N GLY A 145 -0.16 -7.61 2.60
CA GLY A 145 0.30 -8.97 2.33
C GLY A 145 -0.75 -9.69 1.49
N ALA A 146 -0.36 -10.19 0.34
CA ALA A 146 -1.26 -10.72 -0.67
C ALA A 146 -0.79 -12.07 -1.22
N GLY A 147 -1.74 -12.91 -1.66
CA GLY A 147 -1.45 -14.14 -2.40
C GLY A 147 -0.62 -15.18 -1.66
N GLN A 148 -0.58 -15.13 -0.33
CA GLN A 148 0.21 -16.08 0.45
C GLN A 148 -0.58 -17.36 0.74
N GLN A 149 0.13 -18.48 0.82
CA GLN A 149 -0.47 -19.78 1.11
C GLN A 149 -1.12 -19.84 2.50
N SER A 150 -0.55 -19.17 3.50
CA SER A 150 -1.10 -19.17 4.86
C SER A 150 -1.41 -17.76 5.36
N ARG A 151 -2.45 -17.65 6.18
CA ARG A 151 -2.89 -16.39 6.78
C ARG A 151 -1.79 -15.72 7.59
N ILE A 152 -1.04 -16.46 8.37
CA ILE A 152 0.06 -15.91 9.17
C ILE A 152 1.17 -15.30 8.30
N HIS A 153 1.45 -15.87 7.12
CA HIS A 153 2.43 -15.29 6.20
C HIS A 153 1.93 -13.96 5.63
N CYS A 154 0.63 -13.83 5.33
CA CYS A 154 0.04 -12.55 4.93
C CYS A 154 0.18 -11.51 6.04
N THR A 155 -0.17 -11.88 7.28
CA THR A 155 -0.11 -10.99 8.44
C THR A 155 1.32 -10.53 8.72
N ARG A 156 2.31 -11.43 8.59
CA ARG A 156 3.74 -11.10 8.74
C ARG A 156 4.22 -10.19 7.63
N LEU A 157 3.91 -10.49 6.38
CA LEU A 157 4.32 -9.68 5.23
C LEU A 157 3.73 -8.28 5.31
N ALA A 158 2.42 -8.17 5.53
CA ALA A 158 1.75 -6.89 5.68
C ALA A 158 2.29 -6.08 6.87
N GLY A 159 2.51 -6.74 8.02
CA GLY A 159 3.06 -6.12 9.20
C GLY A 159 4.51 -5.65 9.00
N ASN A 160 5.37 -6.42 8.33
CA ASN A 160 6.73 -5.99 8.02
C ASN A 160 6.73 -4.74 7.13
N LYS A 161 5.84 -4.67 6.13
CA LYS A 161 5.69 -3.48 5.30
C LYS A 161 5.17 -2.27 6.08
N ALA A 162 4.23 -2.48 7.00
CA ALA A 162 3.74 -1.42 7.90
C ALA A 162 4.86 -0.91 8.84
N ASP A 163 5.69 -1.80 9.36
CA ASP A 163 6.86 -1.44 10.17
C ASP A 163 7.86 -0.62 9.35
N ILE A 164 8.17 -1.02 8.12
CA ILE A 164 9.02 -0.25 7.19
C ILE A 164 8.41 1.12 6.90
N TRP A 165 7.09 1.18 6.61
CA TRP A 165 6.40 2.44 6.37
C TRP A 165 6.59 3.41 7.55
N PHE A 166 6.52 2.93 8.78
CA PHE A 166 6.72 3.75 9.98
C PHE A 166 8.20 4.09 10.21
N LEU A 167 9.12 3.14 10.00
CA LEU A 167 10.56 3.35 10.13
C LEU A 167 11.10 4.35 9.08
N ARG A 168 10.50 4.45 7.90
CA ARG A 168 10.84 5.47 6.89
C ARG A 168 10.67 6.91 7.42
N GLN A 169 9.90 7.09 8.48
CA GLN A 169 9.66 8.39 9.15
C GLN A 169 10.65 8.64 10.31
N HIS A 170 11.54 7.70 10.61
CA HIS A 170 12.56 7.87 11.64
C HIS A 170 13.51 9.01 11.28
N PRO A 171 13.91 9.89 12.24
CA PRO A 171 14.79 11.03 11.97
C PRO A 171 16.09 10.66 11.24
N LYS A 172 16.75 9.56 11.60
CA LYS A 172 17.95 9.08 10.87
C LYS A 172 17.66 8.79 9.41
N VAL A 173 16.51 8.22 9.10
CA VAL A 173 16.10 7.87 7.72
C VAL A 173 15.75 9.12 6.92
N LEU A 174 15.02 10.06 7.52
CA LEU A 174 14.67 11.33 6.87
C LEU A 174 15.88 12.20 6.54
N ASN A 175 16.96 12.09 7.34
CA ASN A 175 18.17 12.87 7.20
C ASN A 175 19.33 12.11 6.53
N LEU A 176 19.06 10.99 5.84
CA LEU A 176 20.09 10.27 5.09
C LEU A 176 20.79 11.19 4.08
N PRO A 177 22.13 11.26 4.07
CA PRO A 177 22.92 12.20 3.28
C PRO A 177 23.09 11.73 1.82
N PHE A 178 21.99 11.59 1.08
CA PHE A 178 22.03 11.14 -0.32
C PHE A 178 22.85 12.04 -1.22
N VAL A 179 23.45 11.45 -2.25
CA VAL A 179 24.07 12.22 -3.36
C VAL A 179 23.00 13.01 -4.12
N ASP A 180 23.38 14.19 -4.67
CA ASP A 180 22.42 15.13 -5.25
C ASP A 180 21.71 14.59 -6.51
N ASN A 181 22.37 13.72 -7.25
CA ASN A 181 21.88 13.15 -8.52
C ASN A 181 21.23 11.76 -8.39
N ILE A 182 20.96 11.29 -7.17
CA ILE A 182 20.31 9.99 -6.97
C ILE A 182 18.92 9.98 -7.61
N ARG A 183 18.64 8.97 -8.41
CA ARG A 183 17.32 8.80 -9.00
C ARG A 183 16.32 8.38 -7.94
N ARG A 184 15.07 8.82 -8.08
CA ARG A 184 14.01 8.52 -7.10
C ARG A 184 13.82 7.03 -6.80
N PRO A 185 13.75 6.12 -7.79
CA PRO A 185 13.64 4.70 -7.51
C PRO A 185 14.83 4.15 -6.72
N ASP A 186 16.05 4.57 -7.05
CA ASP A 186 17.26 4.12 -6.36
C ASP A 186 17.26 4.61 -4.91
N ARG A 187 16.86 5.87 -4.68
CA ARG A 187 16.71 6.43 -3.34
C ARG A 187 15.68 5.66 -2.51
N ASP A 188 14.50 5.38 -3.08
CA ASP A 188 13.44 4.67 -2.38
C ASP A 188 13.86 3.24 -2.00
N ASN A 189 14.51 2.53 -2.93
CA ASN A 189 15.03 1.18 -2.66
C ASN A 189 16.17 1.20 -1.63
N THR A 190 17.08 2.16 -1.73
CA THR A 190 18.19 2.30 -0.77
C THR A 190 17.67 2.56 0.65
N ILE A 191 16.59 3.33 0.81
CA ILE A 191 15.97 3.55 2.12
C ILE A 191 15.45 2.23 2.70
N ASP A 192 14.74 1.42 1.92
CA ASP A 192 14.19 0.15 2.40
C ASP A 192 15.30 -0.84 2.77
N VAL A 193 16.36 -0.94 1.97
CA VAL A 193 17.52 -1.78 2.29
C VAL A 193 18.23 -1.26 3.54
N TYR A 194 18.45 0.06 3.67
CA TYR A 194 19.05 0.65 4.88
C TYR A 194 18.25 0.35 6.15
N ILE A 195 16.92 0.31 6.06
CA ILE A 195 16.03 -0.02 7.18
C ILE A 195 16.03 -1.53 7.47
N SER A 196 16.25 -2.37 6.47
CA SER A 196 16.21 -3.84 6.61
C SER A 196 17.36 -4.38 7.46
N ASP A 197 17.41 -5.68 7.65
CA ASP A 197 18.55 -6.36 8.25
C ASP A 197 19.72 -6.54 7.26
N ASP A 198 19.45 -6.36 5.96
CA ASP A 198 20.43 -6.44 4.86
C ASP A 198 21.08 -5.07 4.55
N TYR A 199 21.12 -4.15 5.52
CA TYR A 199 21.64 -2.79 5.34
C TYR A 199 23.08 -2.73 4.85
N GLU A 200 23.86 -3.78 5.05
CA GLU A 200 25.23 -3.89 4.54
C GLU A 200 25.29 -3.85 3.01
N ASP A 201 24.23 -4.26 2.31
CA ASP A 201 24.15 -4.20 0.85
C ASP A 201 24.25 -2.75 0.32
N VAL A 202 23.96 -1.76 1.13
CA VAL A 202 24.06 -0.32 0.77
C VAL A 202 25.09 0.44 1.62
N LEU A 203 25.61 -0.16 2.70
CA LEU A 203 26.60 0.45 3.59
C LEU A 203 27.99 -0.19 3.53
N ALA A 204 28.18 -1.25 2.76
CA ALA A 204 29.49 -1.86 2.57
C ALA A 204 30.51 -0.89 1.96
N ASP A 205 31.80 -1.04 2.31
CA ASP A 205 32.86 -0.22 1.74
C ASP A 205 32.97 -0.45 0.22
N GLY A 206 33.07 0.63 -0.55
CA GLY A 206 33.04 0.60 -2.01
C GLY A 206 31.62 0.55 -2.62
N VAL A 207 30.57 0.51 -1.80
CA VAL A 207 29.16 0.52 -2.23
C VAL A 207 28.44 1.78 -1.79
N TRP A 208 28.58 2.19 -0.53
CA TRP A 208 27.86 3.32 0.03
C TRP A 208 28.06 4.64 -0.71
N GLU A 209 29.24 4.84 -1.30
CA GLU A 209 29.60 6.05 -2.07
C GLU A 209 28.70 6.28 -3.29
N GLN A 210 28.03 5.23 -3.78
CA GLN A 210 27.10 5.32 -4.89
C GLN A 210 25.78 6.01 -4.48
N PHE A 211 25.44 5.98 -3.21
CA PHE A 211 24.15 6.45 -2.68
C PHE A 211 24.30 7.66 -1.77
N PHE A 212 25.39 7.77 -1.00
CA PHE A 212 25.52 8.74 0.07
C PHE A 212 26.76 9.63 -0.10
N LYS A 213 26.68 10.88 0.34
CA LYS A 213 27.80 11.83 0.40
C LYS A 213 28.78 11.48 1.51
N THR A 214 28.26 10.93 2.59
CA THR A 214 29.02 10.43 3.75
C THR A 214 28.37 9.14 4.21
N LYS A 215 29.18 8.17 4.67
CA LYS A 215 28.66 6.90 5.16
C LYS A 215 27.77 7.12 6.38
N PRO A 216 26.45 6.82 6.31
CA PRO A 216 25.59 6.95 7.45
C PRO A 216 25.79 5.79 8.43
N GLU A 217 25.58 6.07 9.72
CA GLU A 217 25.51 5.02 10.72
C GLU A 217 24.26 4.16 10.52
N PRO A 218 24.35 2.83 10.67
CA PRO A 218 23.18 1.96 10.54
C PRO A 218 22.12 2.27 11.59
N LEU A 219 20.87 2.00 11.23
CA LEU A 219 19.75 2.06 12.17
C LEU A 219 19.74 0.77 12.99
N THR A 220 20.11 0.86 14.28
CA THR A 220 20.26 -0.31 15.15
C THR A 220 18.92 -0.99 15.46
N ARG A 221 18.96 -2.24 15.90
CA ARG A 221 17.75 -2.99 16.31
C ARG A 221 17.04 -2.33 17.49
N GLU A 222 17.80 -1.76 18.41
CA GLU A 222 17.28 -1.04 19.57
C GLU A 222 16.54 0.21 19.13
N GLU A 223 17.14 1.04 18.27
CA GLU A 223 16.50 2.24 17.71
C GLU A 223 15.23 1.91 16.94
N LYS A 224 15.26 0.84 16.11
CA LYS A 224 14.05 0.37 15.40
C LYS A 224 12.97 -0.03 16.38
N LYS A 225 13.32 -0.79 17.43
CA LYS A 225 12.37 -1.25 18.47
C LYS A 225 11.75 -0.10 19.24
N GLU A 226 12.57 0.86 19.67
CA GLU A 226 12.12 2.06 20.39
C GLU A 226 11.17 2.90 19.54
N TRP A 227 11.52 3.13 18.28
CA TRP A 227 10.67 3.87 17.35
C TRP A 227 9.34 3.15 17.09
N LEU A 228 9.37 1.84 16.80
CA LEU A 228 8.18 1.03 16.58
C LEU A 228 7.28 0.92 17.81
N ALA A 229 7.84 1.01 19.03
CA ALA A 229 7.05 1.03 20.25
C ALA A 229 6.14 2.28 20.39
N THR A 230 6.43 3.34 19.64
CA THR A 230 5.58 4.54 19.57
C THR A 230 4.45 4.40 18.55
N PHE A 231 4.46 3.33 17.73
CA PHE A 231 3.50 3.08 16.66
C PHE A 231 2.19 2.51 17.21
N SER A 232 1.10 3.24 17.03
CA SER A 232 -0.21 2.89 17.58
C SER A 232 -1.34 3.39 16.69
N GLY A 233 -2.58 3.02 17.00
CA GLY A 233 -3.77 3.48 16.25
C GLY A 233 -3.83 2.92 14.84
N VAL A 234 -3.32 1.71 14.61
CA VAL A 234 -3.36 1.02 13.33
C VAL A 234 -4.62 0.18 13.25
N SER A 235 -5.29 0.23 12.11
CA SER A 235 -6.42 -0.63 11.78
C SER A 235 -5.96 -1.76 10.86
N LEU A 236 -6.53 -2.95 11.02
CA LEU A 236 -6.22 -4.12 10.21
C LEU A 236 -7.49 -4.69 9.58
N GLY A 237 -7.43 -4.96 8.28
CA GLY A 237 -8.42 -5.77 7.56
C GLY A 237 -7.84 -7.12 7.16
N SER A 238 -8.69 -8.15 7.12
CA SER A 238 -8.37 -9.48 6.61
C SER A 238 -9.52 -9.96 5.71
N ASP A 239 -9.20 -10.59 4.59
CA ASP A 239 -10.20 -11.13 3.67
C ASP A 239 -10.88 -12.41 4.19
N ALA A 240 -10.34 -13.04 5.25
CA ALA A 240 -10.96 -14.16 5.96
C ALA A 240 -10.47 -14.24 7.42
N PHE A 241 -11.02 -15.18 8.18
CA PHE A 241 -10.75 -15.35 9.60
C PHE A 241 -9.28 -15.68 9.92
N PHE A 242 -8.88 -15.35 11.15
CA PHE A 242 -7.59 -15.74 11.70
C PHE A 242 -7.72 -17.10 12.41
N PRO A 243 -7.08 -18.17 11.87
CA PRO A 243 -7.23 -19.50 12.44
C PRO A 243 -6.53 -19.66 13.79
N PHE A 244 -5.51 -18.85 14.08
CA PHE A 244 -4.68 -18.95 15.28
C PHE A 244 -4.34 -17.59 15.86
N GLY A 245 -4.05 -17.55 17.18
CA GLY A 245 -3.72 -16.32 17.91
C GLY A 245 -2.40 -15.65 17.50
N ASP A 246 -1.50 -16.38 16.84
CA ASP A 246 -0.23 -15.84 16.32
C ASP A 246 -0.41 -14.67 15.34
N ASN A 247 -1.51 -14.64 14.60
CA ASN A 247 -1.88 -13.53 13.73
C ASN A 247 -2.16 -12.26 14.54
N ILE A 248 -2.87 -12.41 15.66
CA ILE A 248 -3.20 -11.30 16.57
C ILE A 248 -1.92 -10.77 17.23
N GLU A 249 -1.07 -11.67 17.73
CA GLU A 249 0.22 -11.30 18.32
C GLU A 249 1.12 -10.56 17.33
N ARG A 250 1.16 -11.01 16.05
CA ARG A 250 1.90 -10.30 15.01
C ARG A 250 1.32 -8.91 14.73
N ALA A 251 0.01 -8.81 14.61
CA ALA A 251 -0.67 -7.56 14.34
C ALA A 251 -0.43 -6.53 15.46
N LYS A 252 -0.52 -6.97 16.72
CA LYS A 252 -0.29 -6.13 17.89
C LYS A 252 1.11 -5.49 17.91
N ARG A 253 2.15 -6.20 17.44
CA ARG A 253 3.52 -5.67 17.36
C ARG A 253 3.65 -4.48 16.41
N SER A 254 2.81 -4.36 15.40
CA SER A 254 2.75 -3.23 14.47
C SER A 254 1.68 -2.19 14.87
N GLY A 255 1.37 -2.08 16.16
CA GLY A 255 0.49 -1.04 16.69
C GLY A 255 -0.99 -1.19 16.35
N VAL A 256 -1.44 -2.38 15.94
CA VAL A 256 -2.86 -2.64 15.65
C VAL A 256 -3.66 -2.61 16.94
N GLN A 257 -4.70 -1.79 16.97
CA GLN A 257 -5.66 -1.65 18.05
C GLN A 257 -7.04 -2.18 17.66
N LEU A 258 -7.35 -2.16 16.38
CA LEU A 258 -8.63 -2.57 15.83
C LEU A 258 -8.43 -3.49 14.63
N SER A 259 -9.20 -4.55 14.55
CA SER A 259 -9.19 -5.43 13.39
C SER A 259 -10.61 -5.73 12.91
N LEU A 260 -10.78 -5.81 11.61
CA LEU A 260 -11.99 -6.28 10.96
C LEU A 260 -11.63 -7.46 10.08
N ILE A 261 -12.33 -8.56 10.33
CA ILE A 261 -12.20 -9.79 9.56
C ILE A 261 -13.46 -9.91 8.72
N HIS A 262 -13.30 -9.85 7.41
CA HIS A 262 -14.38 -10.15 6.49
C HIS A 262 -14.46 -11.66 6.29
N ILE A 263 -15.61 -12.24 6.61
CA ILE A 263 -15.94 -13.62 6.27
C ILE A 263 -16.65 -13.56 4.91
N SER A 264 -15.89 -13.76 3.83
CA SER A 264 -16.50 -14.10 2.56
C SER A 264 -16.93 -15.56 2.66
N GLU A 265 -18.20 -15.83 2.55
CA GLU A 265 -18.63 -17.20 2.24
C GLU A 265 -18.18 -17.54 0.81
N PRO A 266 -17.75 -18.80 0.57
CA PRO A 266 -17.31 -19.25 -0.75
C PRO A 266 -18.45 -19.21 -1.78
#